data_d2ad2a03f41e8f171be11fdba065e8c7
#
_entry.id   d2ad2a03f41e8f171be11fdba065e8c7
#
_cell.length_a   1.000
_cell.length_b   1.000
_cell.length_c   1.000
_cell.angle_alpha   90.00
_cell.angle_beta   90.00
_cell.angle_gamma   90.00
#
_symmetry.space_group_name_H-M   'P 1'
#
loop_
_entity.id
_entity.type
_entity.pdbx_description
1 polymer ?
#
loop_
_entity_poly.entity_id
_entity_poly.type
_entity_poly.pdbx_seq_one_letter_code
_entity_poly.pdbx_strand_id
1 'polypeptide(L)'
;MKNKTLFKHRRPRPLTFVVMDGIGYRANPEGNAVSQGYTPHLDWLLANCHYTLLKAHGTAVGLPSDSDMGNSEVGHNAIGAGRFFPQGARLVNEAIASGSIFEGKGWRRLIDFCRKHDGSMHFIGLFSDGNVHSHLDHLKAMLKHLALHDKVLRARIHILLDGRDVGETSALDYVIPFESFLKEINRQAGVDYRIASGGGRMKVTMDRYEADWNIVALGWKTHVAAEGRTFGSAQEAIETYRKEKPGIIDQDLPPFVVADGSGPVGPVKDGDSVVFFNYRGDRAIEISRAFEEPDFDKFPRIPYPNAAYAGMMEYDTEAHIPKNYLVEPPVIGNTMGEFLCKAGMRQMAISETQKFGHVTYFWNGNRSGLLDPNLEEYVEVPSDRVPFEERPWMKAAEITDRVVEAIGSGKFDMIRLNYANGDMVGHTGVFQAARIAVETVDLCLGRLMKATQKAGGIMVVTADHGNAEEMYELDKKTGKPKYNEEGKPKAKTAHTLNPVWFIVYDPSGECASLRFNPEIKEPKLTNIAATCFQLLDLEPPELYDPPLLMANG
;
A
#
# COMPACT_ATOMS: atom_id res chain seq x y z
N MET A 1 -7.30 39.74 8.40
CA MET A 1 -8.69 39.48 8.87
C MET A 1 -8.58 38.66 10.13
N LYS A 2 -9.25 39.00 11.22
CA LYS A 2 -9.24 38.14 12.42
C LYS A 2 -9.91 36.81 12.02
N ASN A 3 -9.18 35.70 12.14
CA ASN A 3 -9.75 34.38 11.93
C ASN A 3 -10.93 34.20 12.85
N LYS A 4 -12.09 33.82 12.30
CA LYS A 4 -13.23 33.41 13.11
C LYS A 4 -12.83 32.10 13.79
N THR A 5 -12.59 32.13 15.10
CA THR A 5 -12.33 30.92 15.87
C THR A 5 -13.54 29.98 15.81
N LEU A 6 -13.28 28.67 15.78
CA LEU A 6 -14.33 27.64 15.87
C LEU A 6 -15.00 27.59 17.25
N PHE A 7 -14.38 28.18 18.26
CA PHE A 7 -14.77 28.05 19.66
C PHE A 7 -15.58 29.24 20.13
N LYS A 8 -16.52 29.01 21.05
CA LYS A 8 -17.33 30.04 21.68
C LYS A 8 -16.52 30.86 22.71
N HIS A 9 -15.75 30.17 23.55
CA HIS A 9 -15.03 30.77 24.67
C HIS A 9 -13.55 30.38 24.69
N ARG A 10 -13.25 29.07 24.65
CA ARG A 10 -11.87 28.55 24.72
C ARG A 10 -11.71 27.30 23.89
N ARG A 11 -10.48 27.06 23.44
CA ARG A 11 -10.11 25.79 22.81
C ARG A 11 -10.20 24.63 23.80
N PRO A 12 -10.96 23.55 23.52
CA PRO A 12 -10.90 22.31 24.30
C PRO A 12 -9.51 21.66 24.25
N ARG A 13 -9.08 21.02 25.37
CA ARG A 13 -7.78 20.33 25.45
C ARG A 13 -7.92 19.02 26.24
N PRO A 14 -7.19 17.96 25.82
CA PRO A 14 -6.44 17.82 24.55
C PRO A 14 -7.35 17.58 23.36
N LEU A 15 -6.79 17.65 22.14
CA LEU A 15 -7.34 17.00 20.95
C LEU A 15 -6.87 15.54 20.97
N THR A 16 -7.80 14.61 21.12
CA THR A 16 -7.53 13.17 21.02
C THR A 16 -7.91 12.68 19.63
N PHE A 17 -6.94 12.22 18.85
CA PHE A 17 -7.13 11.75 17.48
C PHE A 17 -7.03 10.22 17.42
N VAL A 18 -8.13 9.57 17.09
CA VAL A 18 -8.28 8.10 17.09
C VAL A 18 -8.37 7.59 15.66
N VAL A 19 -7.46 6.71 15.30
CA VAL A 19 -7.54 5.91 14.07
C VAL A 19 -8.03 4.50 14.43
N MET A 20 -9.19 4.13 13.92
CA MET A 20 -9.74 2.76 13.97
C MET A 20 -9.27 2.04 12.70
N ASP A 21 -8.04 1.54 12.70
CA ASP A 21 -7.38 0.97 11.53
C ASP A 21 -8.23 -0.13 10.87
N GLY A 22 -8.43 -0.02 9.56
CA GLY A 22 -9.18 -1.00 8.79
C GLY A 22 -10.69 -1.03 9.07
N ILE A 23 -11.28 0.00 9.72
CA ILE A 23 -12.72 0.06 10.00
C ILE A 23 -13.39 1.08 9.07
N GLY A 24 -13.80 0.61 7.89
CA GLY A 24 -14.50 1.41 6.90
C GLY A 24 -16.03 1.40 7.06
N TYR A 25 -16.70 2.15 6.19
CA TYR A 25 -18.17 2.22 6.11
C TYR A 25 -18.71 1.51 4.87
N ARG A 26 -19.64 0.59 5.08
CA ARG A 26 -20.43 -0.04 4.02
C ARG A 26 -21.86 -0.28 4.47
N ALA A 27 -22.83 0.11 3.63
CA ALA A 27 -24.26 -0.04 3.94
C ALA A 27 -24.75 -1.50 3.88
N ASN A 28 -24.11 -2.34 3.05
CA ASN A 28 -24.47 -3.76 2.96
C ASN A 28 -23.98 -4.52 4.19
N PRO A 29 -24.86 -5.22 4.95
CA PRO A 29 -24.49 -5.97 6.14
C PRO A 29 -23.80 -7.31 5.86
N GLU A 30 -23.88 -7.85 4.64
CA GLU A 30 -23.33 -9.16 4.30
C GLU A 30 -21.80 -9.19 4.43
N GLY A 31 -21.28 -10.00 5.36
CA GLY A 31 -19.85 -10.05 5.66
C GLY A 31 -19.27 -8.77 6.24
N ASN A 32 -20.11 -7.94 6.86
CA ASN A 32 -19.72 -6.66 7.45
C ASN A 32 -19.60 -6.82 8.97
N ALA A 33 -18.35 -6.98 9.45
CA ALA A 33 -18.07 -7.18 10.87
C ALA A 33 -18.38 -5.91 11.71
N VAL A 34 -18.38 -4.74 11.09
CA VAL A 34 -18.69 -3.46 11.74
C VAL A 34 -20.19 -3.35 12.01
N SER A 35 -21.02 -3.52 10.97
CA SER A 35 -22.48 -3.41 11.12
C SER A 35 -23.11 -4.58 11.86
N GLN A 36 -22.44 -5.74 11.95
CA GLN A 36 -22.89 -6.92 12.70
C GLN A 36 -22.27 -7.02 14.10
N GLY A 37 -21.33 -6.15 14.43
CA GLY A 37 -20.76 -6.03 15.76
C GLY A 37 -21.68 -5.26 16.70
N TYR A 38 -21.49 -5.45 18.01
CA TYR A 38 -22.15 -4.65 19.02
C TYR A 38 -21.32 -3.40 19.31
N THR A 39 -21.70 -2.26 18.71
CA THR A 39 -20.92 -1.02 18.68
C THR A 39 -21.69 0.19 19.26
N PRO A 40 -22.20 0.11 20.52
CA PRO A 40 -23.09 1.13 21.06
C PRO A 40 -22.45 2.53 21.19
N HIS A 41 -21.13 2.63 21.33
CA HIS A 41 -20.44 3.92 21.42
C HIS A 41 -20.23 4.56 20.06
N LEU A 42 -19.85 3.78 19.05
CA LEU A 42 -19.77 4.24 17.65
C LEU A 42 -21.16 4.64 17.14
N ASP A 43 -22.19 3.82 17.41
CA ASP A 43 -23.57 4.12 17.05
C ASP A 43 -24.05 5.43 17.70
N TRP A 44 -23.70 5.63 18.99
CA TRP A 44 -24.02 6.88 19.68
C TRP A 44 -23.31 8.08 19.06
N LEU A 45 -22.01 7.94 18.73
CA LEU A 45 -21.23 8.99 18.05
C LEU A 45 -21.85 9.37 16.71
N LEU A 46 -22.22 8.39 15.89
CA LEU A 46 -22.87 8.61 14.59
C LEU A 46 -24.24 9.26 14.72
N ALA A 47 -25.00 8.96 15.78
CA ALA A 47 -26.33 9.52 16.00
C ALA A 47 -26.28 10.94 16.62
N ASN A 48 -25.23 11.31 17.37
CA ASN A 48 -25.22 12.52 18.19
C ASN A 48 -24.11 13.52 17.85
N CYS A 49 -23.15 13.15 17.03
CA CYS A 49 -22.02 14.00 16.67
C CYS A 49 -22.04 14.41 15.20
N HIS A 50 -21.28 15.45 14.87
CA HIS A 50 -21.03 15.79 13.47
C HIS A 50 -20.11 14.76 12.84
N TYR A 51 -20.51 14.14 11.73
CA TYR A 51 -19.67 13.23 10.97
C TYR A 51 -19.84 13.40 9.46
N THR A 52 -18.84 12.96 8.71
CA THR A 52 -18.87 12.81 7.25
C THR A 52 -18.10 11.57 6.85
N LEU A 53 -18.22 11.16 5.60
CA LEU A 53 -17.44 10.08 5.00
C LEU A 53 -16.29 10.65 4.19
N LEU A 54 -15.12 10.01 4.31
CA LEU A 54 -13.91 10.38 3.59
C LEU A 54 -13.51 9.30 2.60
N LYS A 55 -13.07 9.71 1.43
CA LYS A 55 -12.40 8.83 0.48
C LYS A 55 -11.00 8.52 1.00
N ALA A 56 -10.73 7.23 1.19
CA ALA A 56 -9.49 6.70 1.79
C ALA A 56 -8.70 5.79 0.82
N HIS A 57 -8.94 5.90 -0.48
CA HIS A 57 -8.34 5.07 -1.51
C HIS A 57 -8.10 5.86 -2.80
N GLY A 58 -7.39 5.23 -3.73
CA GLY A 58 -7.21 5.74 -5.08
C GLY A 58 -6.47 7.05 -5.16
N THR A 59 -6.81 7.85 -6.14
CA THR A 59 -6.16 9.15 -6.41
C THR A 59 -6.32 10.16 -5.27
N ALA A 60 -7.32 9.99 -4.41
CA ALA A 60 -7.56 10.86 -3.26
C ALA A 60 -6.45 10.77 -2.20
N VAL A 61 -5.69 9.68 -2.19
CA VAL A 61 -4.56 9.45 -1.27
C VAL A 61 -3.21 9.32 -2.04
N GLY A 62 -3.20 9.65 -3.34
CA GLY A 62 -1.99 9.68 -4.17
C GLY A 62 -1.67 8.37 -4.89
N LEU A 63 -2.56 7.37 -4.84
CA LEU A 63 -2.41 6.13 -5.60
C LEU A 63 -2.72 6.36 -7.09
N PRO A 64 -2.19 5.50 -7.99
CA PRO A 64 -2.30 5.71 -9.44
C PRO A 64 -3.72 5.75 -9.99
N SER A 65 -4.64 4.97 -9.42
CA SER A 65 -6.01 4.84 -9.91
C SER A 65 -7.02 4.70 -8.77
N ASP A 66 -8.27 5.09 -9.01
CA ASP A 66 -9.36 4.96 -8.03
C ASP A 66 -9.77 3.50 -7.74
N SER A 67 -9.27 2.55 -8.52
CA SER A 67 -9.39 1.11 -8.22
C SER A 67 -8.31 0.58 -7.27
N ASP A 68 -7.35 1.40 -6.88
CA ASP A 68 -6.31 1.02 -5.92
C ASP A 68 -6.83 1.18 -4.50
N MET A 69 -6.78 0.10 -3.74
CA MET A 69 -7.17 0.12 -2.32
C MET A 69 -6.15 0.92 -1.52
N GLY A 70 -6.64 1.73 -0.57
CA GLY A 70 -5.79 2.37 0.43
C GLY A 70 -5.10 1.34 1.31
N ASN A 71 -4.09 1.78 2.02
CA ASN A 71 -3.39 1.01 3.04
C ASN A 71 -2.96 1.95 4.18
N SER A 72 -2.50 1.37 5.29
CA SER A 72 -2.19 2.16 6.48
C SER A 72 -1.05 3.16 6.27
N GLU A 73 -0.06 2.85 5.45
CA GLU A 73 1.06 3.73 5.14
C GLU A 73 0.59 4.98 4.40
N VAL A 74 -0.09 4.76 3.27
CA VAL A 74 -0.62 5.84 2.43
C VAL A 74 -1.66 6.66 3.19
N GLY A 75 -2.52 6.00 4.00
CA GLY A 75 -3.52 6.65 4.82
C GLY A 75 -2.90 7.57 5.87
N HIS A 76 -1.93 7.06 6.66
CA HIS A 76 -1.26 7.87 7.69
C HIS A 76 -0.38 8.97 7.09
N ASN A 77 0.29 8.71 5.94
CA ASN A 77 0.98 9.76 5.19
C ASN A 77 0.02 10.87 4.74
N ALA A 78 -1.13 10.52 4.19
CA ALA A 78 -2.14 11.49 3.74
C ALA A 78 -2.69 12.33 4.90
N ILE A 79 -3.00 11.69 6.03
CA ILE A 79 -3.46 12.38 7.25
C ILE A 79 -2.36 13.29 7.81
N GLY A 80 -1.15 12.77 7.98
CA GLY A 80 -0.05 13.51 8.61
C GLY A 80 0.50 14.65 7.74
N ALA A 81 0.45 14.51 6.42
CA ALA A 81 0.97 15.50 5.48
C ALA A 81 -0.07 16.53 5.04
N GLY A 82 -1.37 16.30 5.26
CA GLY A 82 -2.45 17.20 4.85
C GLY A 82 -2.59 17.41 3.34
N ARG A 83 -1.93 16.58 2.55
CA ARG A 83 -1.95 16.55 1.10
C ARG A 83 -1.49 15.18 0.60
N PHE A 84 -1.84 14.84 -0.63
CA PHE A 84 -1.36 13.59 -1.20
C PHE A 84 0.05 13.74 -1.79
N PHE A 85 0.77 12.63 -1.81
CA PHE A 85 2.05 12.50 -2.49
C PHE A 85 1.97 11.45 -3.58
N PRO A 86 2.67 11.66 -4.69
CA PRO A 86 2.72 10.68 -5.77
C PRO A 86 3.24 9.33 -5.25
N GLN A 87 2.53 8.28 -5.60
CA GLN A 87 2.89 6.89 -5.34
C GLN A 87 2.97 6.12 -6.67
N GLY A 88 3.57 4.94 -6.65
CA GLY A 88 3.61 4.03 -7.79
C GLY A 88 4.22 4.66 -9.06
N ALA A 89 3.48 4.61 -10.17
CA ALA A 89 3.95 5.02 -11.49
C ALA A 89 4.57 6.41 -11.56
N ARG A 90 3.94 7.39 -10.89
CA ARG A 90 4.41 8.78 -10.93
C ARG A 90 5.77 8.94 -10.26
N LEU A 91 5.98 8.28 -9.12
CA LEU A 91 7.25 8.30 -8.41
C LEU A 91 8.37 7.67 -9.25
N VAL A 92 8.07 6.55 -9.91
CA VAL A 92 9.03 5.89 -10.83
C VAL A 92 9.33 6.78 -12.03
N ASN A 93 8.32 7.42 -12.64
CA ASN A 93 8.51 8.37 -13.73
C ASN A 93 9.46 9.52 -13.33
N GLU A 94 9.25 10.12 -12.16
CA GLU A 94 10.08 11.21 -11.65
C GLU A 94 11.53 10.74 -11.38
N ALA A 95 11.69 9.52 -10.82
CA ALA A 95 13.00 8.94 -10.55
C ALA A 95 13.79 8.62 -11.85
N ILE A 96 13.10 8.15 -12.89
CA ILE A 96 13.70 7.91 -14.21
C ILE A 96 14.05 9.24 -14.90
N ALA A 97 13.13 10.20 -14.90
CA ALA A 97 13.33 11.49 -15.57
C ALA A 97 14.47 12.31 -14.94
N SER A 98 14.63 12.24 -13.63
CA SER A 98 15.76 12.88 -12.91
C SER A 98 17.05 12.08 -12.99
N GLY A 99 17.00 10.81 -13.35
CA GLY A 99 18.13 9.88 -13.31
C GLY A 99 18.44 9.31 -11.92
N SER A 100 17.71 9.71 -10.88
CA SER A 100 17.97 9.29 -9.49
C SER A 100 17.86 7.78 -9.28
N ILE A 101 17.00 7.09 -10.04
CA ILE A 101 16.88 5.63 -10.01
C ILE A 101 18.21 4.93 -10.30
N PHE A 102 19.03 5.47 -11.22
CA PHE A 102 20.30 4.88 -11.64
C PHE A 102 21.45 5.22 -10.68
N GLU A 103 21.28 6.25 -9.87
CA GLU A 103 22.23 6.63 -8.83
C GLU A 103 21.91 6.00 -7.48
N GLY A 104 20.72 5.41 -7.33
CA GLY A 104 20.24 4.78 -6.12
C GLY A 104 21.06 3.54 -5.72
N LYS A 105 21.08 3.24 -4.42
CA LYS A 105 21.82 2.09 -3.88
C LYS A 105 21.38 0.76 -4.49
N GLY A 106 20.06 0.61 -4.73
CA GLY A 106 19.48 -0.60 -5.32
C GLY A 106 20.03 -0.90 -6.70
N TRP A 107 20.01 0.10 -7.61
CA TRP A 107 20.54 -0.05 -8.96
C TRP A 107 22.04 -0.33 -8.95
N ARG A 108 22.82 0.49 -8.26
CA ARG A 108 24.30 0.33 -8.19
C ARG A 108 24.70 -1.05 -7.65
N ARG A 109 24.04 -1.53 -6.61
CA ARG A 109 24.28 -2.87 -6.06
C ARG A 109 24.09 -3.97 -7.10
N LEU A 110 23.00 -3.89 -7.90
CA LEU A 110 22.73 -4.87 -8.96
C LEU A 110 23.82 -4.83 -10.04
N ILE A 111 24.22 -3.63 -10.48
CA ILE A 111 25.26 -3.43 -11.49
C ILE A 111 26.61 -3.96 -10.99
N ASP A 112 27.00 -3.61 -9.77
CA ASP A 112 28.28 -4.04 -9.20
C ASP A 112 28.34 -5.57 -9.02
N PHE A 113 27.23 -6.18 -8.58
CA PHE A 113 27.13 -7.63 -8.44
C PHE A 113 27.25 -8.32 -9.80
N CYS A 114 26.49 -7.88 -10.79
CA CYS A 114 26.50 -8.40 -12.15
C CYS A 114 27.91 -8.28 -12.78
N ARG A 115 28.56 -7.11 -12.67
CA ARG A 115 29.93 -6.89 -13.18
C ARG A 115 30.97 -7.78 -12.51
N LYS A 116 30.89 -7.89 -11.17
CA LYS A 116 31.84 -8.70 -10.39
C LYS A 116 31.86 -10.17 -10.81
N HIS A 117 30.72 -10.68 -11.25
CA HIS A 117 30.54 -12.09 -11.59
C HIS A 117 30.43 -12.38 -13.09
N ASP A 118 30.61 -11.37 -13.94
CA ASP A 118 30.35 -11.44 -15.40
C ASP A 118 28.93 -11.98 -15.69
N GLY A 119 27.96 -11.57 -14.88
CA GLY A 119 26.58 -12.01 -14.93
C GLY A 119 25.73 -11.30 -16.00
N SER A 120 24.46 -11.63 -16.03
CA SER A 120 23.43 -10.97 -16.83
C SER A 120 22.47 -10.19 -15.96
N MET A 121 21.88 -9.11 -16.50
CA MET A 121 20.76 -8.43 -15.86
C MET A 121 19.44 -9.03 -16.35
N HIS A 122 18.60 -9.45 -15.41
CA HIS A 122 17.27 -9.97 -15.71
C HIS A 122 16.20 -8.96 -15.31
N PHE A 123 15.18 -8.82 -16.15
CA PHE A 123 14.02 -7.97 -15.91
C PHE A 123 12.76 -8.82 -16.02
N ILE A 124 11.99 -8.93 -14.94
CA ILE A 124 10.72 -9.66 -14.90
C ILE A 124 9.62 -8.65 -14.59
N GLY A 125 8.49 -8.68 -15.27
CA GLY A 125 7.35 -7.82 -14.96
C GLY A 125 6.28 -7.77 -16.03
N LEU A 126 5.19 -7.09 -15.74
CA LEU A 126 4.04 -6.94 -16.62
C LEU A 126 4.42 -6.13 -17.86
N PHE A 127 4.09 -6.65 -19.03
CA PHE A 127 4.62 -6.16 -20.29
C PHE A 127 3.55 -5.43 -21.10
N SER A 128 3.18 -4.23 -20.65
CA SER A 128 2.23 -3.34 -21.31
C SER A 128 2.45 -1.87 -20.92
N ASP A 129 1.68 -0.97 -21.48
CA ASP A 129 1.56 0.44 -21.10
C ASP A 129 0.28 0.74 -20.31
N GLY A 130 -0.40 -0.29 -19.80
CA GLY A 130 -1.63 -0.15 -19.04
C GLY A 130 -1.51 0.64 -17.73
N ASN A 131 -0.26 0.85 -17.27
CA ASN A 131 0.09 1.74 -16.15
C ASN A 131 -0.62 1.41 -14.81
N VAL A 132 -0.97 0.13 -14.61
CA VAL A 132 -1.57 -0.35 -13.36
C VAL A 132 -0.52 -1.02 -12.46
N HIS A 133 0.30 -1.91 -13.00
CA HIS A 133 1.36 -2.60 -12.27
C HIS A 133 2.77 -2.19 -12.69
N SER A 134 2.92 -1.81 -13.96
CA SER A 134 4.19 -1.46 -14.60
C SER A 134 3.93 -0.54 -15.78
N HIS A 135 5.01 -0.04 -16.39
CA HIS A 135 4.94 0.64 -17.66
C HIS A 135 6.14 0.26 -18.52
N LEU A 136 5.88 -0.06 -19.79
CA LEU A 136 6.91 -0.53 -20.72
C LEU A 136 8.03 0.51 -20.96
N ASP A 137 7.72 1.80 -20.87
CA ASP A 137 8.73 2.86 -21.02
C ASP A 137 9.72 2.90 -19.85
N HIS A 138 9.33 2.46 -18.64
CA HIS A 138 10.26 2.30 -17.52
C HIS A 138 11.31 1.23 -17.86
N LEU A 139 10.88 0.07 -18.37
CA LEU A 139 11.79 -0.98 -18.81
C LEU A 139 12.73 -0.50 -19.93
N LYS A 140 12.19 0.18 -20.96
CA LYS A 140 13.00 0.73 -22.05
C LYS A 140 14.04 1.74 -21.56
N ALA A 141 13.68 2.60 -20.60
CA ALA A 141 14.60 3.57 -20.01
C ALA A 141 15.74 2.87 -19.25
N MET A 142 15.41 1.86 -18.42
CA MET A 142 16.41 1.05 -17.71
C MET A 142 17.35 0.32 -18.68
N LEU A 143 16.83 -0.30 -19.74
CA LEU A 143 17.66 -1.00 -20.72
C LEU A 143 18.57 -0.04 -21.50
N LYS A 144 18.08 1.13 -21.86
CA LYS A 144 18.92 2.17 -22.50
C LYS A 144 20.06 2.61 -21.59
N HIS A 145 19.76 2.90 -20.32
CA HIS A 145 20.78 3.30 -19.35
C HIS A 145 21.81 2.18 -19.14
N LEU A 146 21.33 0.96 -18.95
CA LEU A 146 22.16 -0.24 -18.79
C LEU A 146 23.15 -0.43 -19.95
N ALA A 147 22.69 -0.25 -21.20
CA ALA A 147 23.51 -0.44 -22.38
C ALA A 147 24.52 0.69 -22.60
N LEU A 148 24.08 1.94 -22.46
CA LEU A 148 24.85 3.12 -22.88
C LEU A 148 25.75 3.67 -21.75
N HIS A 149 25.32 3.58 -20.50
CA HIS A 149 26.02 4.11 -19.35
C HIS A 149 26.69 3.04 -18.51
N ASP A 150 25.96 2.01 -18.11
CA ASP A 150 26.50 0.91 -17.30
C ASP A 150 27.30 -0.10 -18.12
N LYS A 151 27.05 -0.21 -19.43
CA LYS A 151 27.75 -1.11 -20.34
C LYS A 151 27.74 -2.58 -19.90
N VAL A 152 26.61 -3.02 -19.34
CA VAL A 152 26.38 -4.44 -19.04
C VAL A 152 26.07 -5.17 -20.35
N LEU A 153 26.84 -6.21 -20.64
CA LEU A 153 26.82 -6.83 -21.98
C LEU A 153 25.58 -7.70 -22.24
N ARG A 154 24.94 -8.22 -21.21
CA ARG A 154 23.82 -9.16 -21.35
C ARG A 154 22.63 -8.73 -20.53
N ALA A 155 21.45 -8.67 -21.17
CA ALA A 155 20.18 -8.52 -20.46
C ALA A 155 19.16 -9.55 -20.97
N ARG A 156 18.34 -10.06 -20.07
CA ARG A 156 17.29 -11.04 -20.32
C ARG A 156 15.96 -10.52 -19.80
N ILE A 157 14.96 -10.51 -20.66
CA ILE A 157 13.66 -9.94 -20.36
C ILE A 157 12.63 -11.07 -20.28
N HIS A 158 11.92 -11.15 -19.15
CA HIS A 158 10.88 -12.13 -18.89
C HIS A 158 9.55 -11.40 -18.87
N ILE A 159 8.73 -11.62 -19.88
CA ILE A 159 7.53 -10.83 -20.14
C ILE A 159 6.28 -11.49 -19.56
N LEU A 160 5.58 -10.80 -18.67
CA LEU A 160 4.28 -11.21 -18.16
C LEU A 160 3.22 -10.54 -19.04
N LEU A 161 2.49 -11.33 -19.83
CA LEU A 161 1.54 -10.80 -20.80
C LEU A 161 0.27 -10.32 -20.11
N ASP A 162 -0.21 -9.14 -20.48
CA ASP A 162 -1.30 -8.45 -19.80
C ASP A 162 -2.68 -8.91 -20.28
N GLY A 163 -3.28 -8.28 -21.26
CA GLY A 163 -4.62 -8.61 -21.76
C GLY A 163 -5.76 -8.39 -20.74
N ARG A 164 -5.51 -7.57 -19.71
CA ARG A 164 -6.48 -7.21 -18.69
C ARG A 164 -6.56 -5.70 -18.47
N ASP A 165 -5.40 -5.06 -18.29
CA ASP A 165 -5.30 -3.61 -18.10
C ASP A 165 -5.16 -2.89 -19.46
N VAL A 166 -4.98 -3.67 -20.52
CA VAL A 166 -4.97 -3.29 -21.94
C VAL A 166 -5.84 -4.26 -22.74
N GLY A 167 -5.91 -4.11 -24.07
CA GLY A 167 -6.70 -4.99 -24.94
C GLY A 167 -6.38 -6.47 -24.75
N GLU A 168 -7.41 -7.32 -24.71
CA GLU A 168 -7.32 -8.75 -24.36
C GLU A 168 -6.34 -9.55 -25.22
N THR A 169 -6.05 -9.09 -26.45
CA THR A 169 -5.17 -9.75 -27.42
C THR A 169 -4.11 -8.81 -28.01
N SER A 170 -3.70 -7.78 -27.25
CA SER A 170 -2.79 -6.73 -27.70
C SER A 170 -1.30 -7.07 -27.50
N ALA A 171 -0.93 -8.26 -27.01
CA ALA A 171 0.46 -8.60 -26.66
C ALA A 171 1.45 -8.37 -27.82
N LEU A 172 1.07 -8.66 -29.07
CA LEU A 172 1.95 -8.47 -30.23
C LEU A 172 2.17 -6.98 -30.57
N ASP A 173 1.25 -6.10 -30.20
CA ASP A 173 1.39 -4.66 -30.38
C ASP A 173 2.53 -4.09 -29.49
N TYR A 174 2.88 -4.81 -28.43
CA TYR A 174 4.01 -4.49 -27.55
C TYR A 174 5.27 -5.29 -27.92
N VAL A 175 5.14 -6.58 -28.17
CA VAL A 175 6.29 -7.49 -28.40
C VAL A 175 7.05 -7.12 -29.67
N ILE A 176 6.36 -6.93 -30.80
CA ILE A 176 7.02 -6.65 -32.08
C ILE A 176 7.83 -5.34 -32.06
N PRO A 177 7.27 -4.20 -31.62
CA PRO A 177 8.06 -2.97 -31.50
C PRO A 177 9.20 -3.08 -30.48
N PHE A 178 9.01 -3.85 -29.40
CA PHE A 178 10.04 -4.01 -28.39
C PHE A 178 11.20 -4.88 -28.87
N GLU A 179 10.96 -5.94 -29.62
CA GLU A 179 12.05 -6.72 -30.27
C GLU A 179 12.84 -5.86 -31.27
N SER A 180 12.16 -4.97 -31.99
CA SER A 180 12.83 -4.00 -32.87
C SER A 180 13.69 -3.00 -32.08
N PHE A 181 13.19 -2.52 -30.93
CA PHE A 181 13.96 -1.69 -30.00
C PHE A 181 15.20 -2.44 -29.46
N LEU A 182 15.08 -3.71 -29.09
CA LEU A 182 16.22 -4.50 -28.62
C LEU A 182 17.26 -4.71 -29.73
N LYS A 183 16.84 -4.99 -30.96
CA LYS A 183 17.76 -5.09 -32.10
C LYS A 183 18.55 -3.81 -32.32
N GLU A 184 17.90 -2.68 -32.22
CA GLU A 184 18.56 -1.38 -32.40
C GLU A 184 19.56 -1.07 -31.28
N ILE A 185 19.18 -1.29 -29.99
CA ILE A 185 20.10 -1.03 -28.88
C ILE A 185 21.30 -2.00 -28.89
N ASN A 186 21.08 -3.27 -29.26
CA ASN A 186 22.15 -4.26 -29.42
C ASN A 186 23.15 -3.81 -30.49
N ARG A 187 22.66 -3.31 -31.63
CA ARG A 187 23.50 -2.79 -32.70
C ARG A 187 24.28 -1.55 -32.28
N GLN A 188 23.64 -0.62 -31.56
CA GLN A 188 24.26 0.65 -31.15
C GLN A 188 25.32 0.47 -30.07
N ALA A 189 25.05 -0.35 -29.06
CA ALA A 189 25.92 -0.49 -27.89
C ALA A 189 26.81 -1.75 -27.91
N GLY A 190 26.64 -2.66 -28.88
CA GLY A 190 27.40 -3.91 -28.93
C GLY A 190 27.05 -4.88 -27.81
N VAL A 191 25.78 -4.92 -27.38
CA VAL A 191 25.27 -5.73 -26.28
C VAL A 191 24.37 -6.87 -26.78
N ASP A 192 24.03 -7.83 -25.89
CA ASP A 192 23.12 -8.94 -26.17
C ASP A 192 21.90 -8.91 -25.24
N TYR A 193 20.90 -8.14 -25.63
CA TYR A 193 19.63 -8.01 -24.90
C TYR A 193 18.54 -8.75 -25.65
N ARG A 194 17.84 -9.67 -24.95
CA ARG A 194 16.81 -10.56 -25.56
C ARG A 194 15.64 -10.80 -24.63
N ILE A 195 14.45 -11.01 -25.20
CA ILE A 195 13.35 -11.66 -24.49
C ILE A 195 13.76 -13.13 -24.27
N ALA A 196 13.66 -13.59 -23.02
CA ALA A 196 14.11 -14.92 -22.63
C ALA A 196 12.98 -15.89 -22.30
N SER A 197 11.87 -15.39 -21.77
CA SER A 197 10.68 -16.20 -21.48
C SER A 197 9.47 -15.33 -21.30
N GLY A 198 8.29 -15.92 -21.19
CA GLY A 198 7.06 -15.21 -20.88
C GLY A 198 5.89 -16.13 -20.59
N GLY A 199 4.72 -15.52 -20.41
CA GLY A 199 3.44 -16.20 -20.19
C GLY A 199 2.40 -15.20 -19.69
N GLY A 200 1.14 -15.59 -19.72
CA GLY A 200 0.04 -14.75 -19.26
C GLY A 200 0.11 -14.49 -17.74
N ARG A 201 -0.12 -13.26 -17.32
CA ARG A 201 -0.08 -12.82 -15.90
C ARG A 201 -0.94 -13.65 -14.94
N MET A 202 -1.96 -14.33 -15.45
CA MET A 202 -2.84 -15.20 -14.66
C MET A 202 -2.36 -16.65 -14.61
N LYS A 203 -1.24 -16.97 -15.30
CA LYS A 203 -0.65 -18.31 -15.34
C LYS A 203 0.71 -18.36 -14.67
N VAL A 204 1.47 -17.28 -14.72
CA VAL A 204 2.84 -17.22 -14.19
C VAL A 204 3.05 -16.01 -13.31
N THR A 205 3.74 -16.17 -12.20
CA THR A 205 4.38 -15.17 -11.36
C THR A 205 3.43 -14.24 -10.58
N MET A 206 2.40 -13.70 -11.23
CA MET A 206 1.58 -12.62 -10.68
C MET A 206 0.40 -13.12 -9.84
N ASP A 207 0.61 -14.03 -8.90
CA ASP A 207 -0.38 -14.29 -7.86
C ASP A 207 -0.46 -13.14 -6.85
N ARG A 208 -1.47 -13.14 -6.00
CA ARG A 208 -1.64 -12.16 -4.92
C ARG A 208 -2.39 -12.75 -3.75
N TYR A 209 -2.07 -12.27 -2.56
CA TYR A 209 -2.73 -12.66 -1.30
C TYR A 209 -2.58 -14.16 -1.01
N GLU A 210 -1.49 -14.75 -1.48
CA GLU A 210 -1.18 -16.19 -1.35
C GLU A 210 -2.31 -17.12 -1.83
N ALA A 211 -3.07 -16.67 -2.86
CA ALA A 211 -4.23 -17.39 -3.36
C ALA A 211 -3.85 -18.69 -4.07
N ASP A 212 -2.75 -18.68 -4.85
CA ASP A 212 -2.25 -19.86 -5.55
C ASP A 212 -0.74 -19.78 -5.82
N TRP A 213 0.07 -20.26 -4.90
CA TRP A 213 1.52 -20.33 -5.03
C TRP A 213 2.02 -21.14 -6.24
N ASN A 214 1.17 -21.98 -6.86
CA ASN A 214 1.54 -22.70 -8.09
C ASN A 214 1.77 -21.74 -9.26
N ILE A 215 1.10 -20.59 -9.30
CA ILE A 215 1.32 -19.54 -10.30
C ILE A 215 2.74 -18.99 -10.17
N VAL A 216 3.19 -18.71 -8.95
CA VAL A 216 4.55 -18.22 -8.68
C VAL A 216 5.59 -19.32 -8.95
N ALA A 217 5.31 -20.56 -8.51
CA ALA A 217 6.16 -21.71 -8.78
C ALA A 217 6.35 -21.97 -10.29
N LEU A 218 5.29 -21.84 -11.08
CA LEU A 218 5.35 -21.97 -12.52
C LEU A 218 6.15 -20.82 -13.14
N GLY A 219 6.00 -19.59 -12.62
CA GLY A 219 6.85 -18.46 -12.97
C GLY A 219 8.33 -18.71 -12.66
N TRP A 220 8.63 -19.27 -11.48
CA TRP A 220 10.00 -19.66 -11.13
C TRP A 220 10.60 -20.66 -12.13
N LYS A 221 9.88 -21.75 -12.42
CA LYS A 221 10.31 -22.73 -13.43
C LYS A 221 10.56 -22.10 -14.80
N THR A 222 9.67 -21.21 -15.23
CA THR A 222 9.72 -20.58 -16.56
C THR A 222 10.85 -19.54 -16.66
N HIS A 223 10.98 -18.66 -15.67
CA HIS A 223 11.88 -17.51 -15.76
C HIS A 223 13.26 -17.82 -15.16
N VAL A 224 13.30 -18.51 -14.03
CA VAL A 224 14.56 -18.81 -13.33
C VAL A 224 15.21 -20.07 -13.86
N ALA A 225 14.46 -21.18 -13.94
CA ALA A 225 14.99 -22.45 -14.42
C ALA A 225 15.02 -22.56 -15.96
N ALA A 226 14.30 -21.67 -16.68
CA ALA A 226 14.07 -21.74 -18.11
C ALA A 226 13.47 -23.09 -18.55
N GLU A 227 12.55 -23.61 -17.74
CA GLU A 227 11.82 -24.85 -18.02
C GLU A 227 10.46 -24.52 -18.64
N GLY A 228 10.13 -25.17 -19.76
CA GLY A 228 8.86 -24.98 -20.43
C GLY A 228 8.94 -25.27 -21.92
N ARG A 229 7.85 -25.01 -22.62
CA ARG A 229 7.80 -25.14 -24.08
C ARG A 229 8.69 -24.07 -24.72
N THR A 230 9.56 -24.50 -25.64
CA THR A 230 10.54 -23.64 -26.28
C THR A 230 10.09 -23.13 -27.65
N PHE A 231 10.47 -21.89 -27.97
CA PHE A 231 10.20 -21.22 -29.24
C PHE A 231 11.40 -20.36 -29.65
N GLY A 232 11.53 -20.02 -30.90
CA GLY A 232 12.59 -19.16 -31.42
C GLY A 232 12.40 -17.69 -31.08
N SER A 233 11.16 -17.25 -30.75
CA SER A 233 10.84 -15.90 -30.34
C SER A 233 9.56 -15.84 -29.51
N ALA A 234 9.34 -14.72 -28.80
CA ALA A 234 8.10 -14.46 -28.10
C ALA A 234 6.91 -14.32 -29.06
N GLN A 235 7.12 -13.70 -30.22
CA GLN A 235 6.11 -13.59 -31.26
C GLN A 235 5.62 -14.99 -31.72
N GLU A 236 6.55 -15.89 -32.03
CA GLU A 236 6.22 -17.26 -32.43
C GLU A 236 5.41 -18.01 -31.38
N ALA A 237 5.75 -17.85 -30.09
CA ALA A 237 5.03 -18.47 -28.98
C ALA A 237 3.59 -18.00 -28.93
N ILE A 238 3.37 -16.67 -28.95
CA ILE A 238 2.03 -16.07 -28.88
C ILE A 238 1.17 -16.48 -30.06
N GLU A 239 1.72 -16.42 -31.30
CA GLU A 239 1.00 -16.81 -32.50
C GLU A 239 0.64 -18.29 -32.50
N THR A 240 1.55 -19.15 -32.02
CA THR A 240 1.32 -20.58 -31.91
C THR A 240 0.20 -20.90 -30.92
N TYR A 241 0.25 -20.34 -29.73
CA TYR A 241 -0.80 -20.56 -28.73
C TYR A 241 -2.17 -20.05 -29.16
N ARG A 242 -2.23 -18.92 -29.88
CA ARG A 242 -3.49 -18.40 -30.44
C ARG A 242 -4.05 -19.29 -31.54
N LYS A 243 -3.18 -19.96 -32.33
CA LYS A 243 -3.59 -20.98 -33.35
C LYS A 243 -4.12 -22.24 -32.67
N GLU A 244 -3.44 -22.71 -31.61
CA GLU A 244 -3.81 -23.93 -30.90
C GLU A 244 -5.11 -23.76 -30.10
N LYS A 245 -5.36 -22.57 -29.57
CA LYS A 245 -6.58 -22.25 -28.81
C LYS A 245 -7.16 -20.91 -29.28
N PRO A 246 -7.98 -20.94 -30.35
CA PRO A 246 -8.66 -19.72 -30.81
C PRO A 246 -9.49 -19.07 -29.71
N GLY A 247 -9.38 -17.73 -29.59
CA GLY A 247 -10.07 -16.97 -28.57
C GLY A 247 -9.35 -16.92 -27.20
N ILE A 248 -8.17 -17.49 -27.06
CA ILE A 248 -7.37 -17.32 -25.84
C ILE A 248 -6.92 -15.86 -25.72
N ILE A 249 -7.13 -15.27 -24.55
CA ILE A 249 -6.69 -13.92 -24.24
C ILE A 249 -5.29 -13.93 -23.62
N ASP A 250 -4.57 -12.82 -23.73
CA ASP A 250 -3.15 -12.75 -23.42
C ASP A 250 -2.82 -13.08 -21.96
N GLN A 251 -3.66 -12.65 -21.02
CA GLN A 251 -3.45 -12.97 -19.59
C GLN A 251 -3.50 -14.47 -19.28
N ASP A 252 -4.07 -15.29 -20.15
CA ASP A 252 -4.23 -16.74 -19.98
C ASP A 252 -3.29 -17.56 -20.85
N LEU A 253 -2.40 -16.92 -21.62
CA LEU A 253 -1.43 -17.63 -22.46
C LEU A 253 -0.51 -18.52 -21.61
N PRO A 254 -0.25 -19.77 -22.05
CA PRO A 254 0.68 -20.65 -21.33
C PRO A 254 2.09 -20.07 -21.25
N PRO A 255 2.91 -20.54 -20.29
CA PRO A 255 4.31 -20.15 -20.21
C PRO A 255 5.10 -20.63 -21.44
N PHE A 256 6.12 -19.85 -21.80
CA PHE A 256 7.06 -20.19 -22.88
C PHE A 256 8.48 -19.75 -22.53
N VAL A 257 9.44 -20.43 -23.14
CA VAL A 257 10.87 -20.13 -23.04
C VAL A 257 11.41 -19.87 -24.46
N VAL A 258 12.20 -18.80 -24.61
CA VAL A 258 12.89 -18.52 -25.86
C VAL A 258 14.21 -19.29 -25.87
N ALA A 259 14.45 -20.03 -26.98
CA ALA A 259 15.64 -20.84 -27.15
C ALA A 259 16.23 -20.63 -28.57
N ASP A 260 17.53 -20.75 -28.66
CA ASP A 260 18.27 -20.79 -29.94
C ASP A 260 18.99 -22.14 -30.09
N GLY A 261 19.85 -22.27 -31.11
CA GLY A 261 20.58 -23.50 -31.36
C GLY A 261 21.47 -24.03 -30.23
N SER A 262 21.71 -23.19 -29.19
CA SER A 262 22.48 -23.56 -27.99
C SER A 262 21.59 -23.86 -26.75
N GLY A 263 20.27 -23.71 -26.87
CA GLY A 263 19.30 -23.96 -25.80
C GLY A 263 18.60 -22.70 -25.34
N PRO A 264 17.97 -22.72 -24.12
CA PRO A 264 17.31 -21.54 -23.53
C PRO A 264 18.26 -20.35 -23.38
N VAL A 265 17.79 -19.16 -23.82
CA VAL A 265 18.66 -17.97 -23.86
C VAL A 265 18.85 -17.28 -22.53
N GLY A 266 18.06 -17.58 -21.52
CA GLY A 266 18.09 -16.79 -20.30
C GLY A 266 17.62 -17.45 -19.00
N PRO A 267 18.14 -18.65 -18.60
CA PRO A 267 17.99 -19.06 -17.21
C PRO A 267 18.76 -18.10 -16.29
N VAL A 268 18.23 -17.84 -15.11
CA VAL A 268 18.95 -17.08 -14.08
C VAL A 268 20.04 -17.96 -13.46
N LYS A 269 21.25 -17.44 -13.36
CA LYS A 269 22.44 -18.16 -12.88
C LYS A 269 23.10 -17.46 -11.70
N ASP A 270 24.01 -18.15 -11.06
CA ASP A 270 24.88 -17.54 -10.05
C ASP A 270 25.64 -16.36 -10.66
N GLY A 271 25.63 -15.23 -9.95
CA GLY A 271 26.26 -14.00 -10.39
C GLY A 271 25.35 -13.07 -11.22
N ASP A 272 24.15 -13.48 -11.57
CA ASP A 272 23.18 -12.63 -12.25
C ASP A 272 22.49 -11.65 -11.27
N SER A 273 21.89 -10.61 -11.82
CA SER A 273 21.07 -9.67 -11.10
C SER A 273 19.65 -9.63 -11.67
N VAL A 274 18.64 -9.55 -10.82
CA VAL A 274 17.23 -9.61 -11.18
C VAL A 274 16.50 -8.37 -10.70
N VAL A 275 15.75 -7.72 -11.59
CA VAL A 275 14.82 -6.63 -11.30
C VAL A 275 13.40 -7.10 -11.56
N PHE A 276 12.54 -7.01 -10.55
CA PHE A 276 11.10 -7.09 -10.76
C PHE A 276 10.58 -5.67 -10.99
N PHE A 277 10.23 -5.31 -12.23
CA PHE A 277 9.99 -3.92 -12.60
C PHE A 277 8.55 -3.43 -12.42
N ASN A 278 7.67 -4.22 -11.83
CA ASN A 278 6.37 -3.75 -11.37
C ASN A 278 6.55 -2.79 -10.18
N TYR A 279 5.84 -1.68 -10.17
CA TYR A 279 5.84 -0.75 -9.04
C TYR A 279 4.68 -0.98 -8.06
N ARG A 280 3.64 -1.72 -8.45
CA ARG A 280 2.52 -2.09 -7.57
C ARG A 280 2.80 -3.40 -6.86
N GLY A 281 2.65 -3.38 -5.52
CA GLY A 281 3.08 -4.46 -4.64
C GLY A 281 2.20 -5.70 -4.64
N ASP A 282 0.88 -5.58 -4.79
CA ASP A 282 -0.09 -6.66 -4.57
C ASP A 282 0.20 -7.98 -5.30
N ARG A 283 0.91 -7.93 -6.45
CA ARG A 283 1.33 -9.08 -7.25
C ARG A 283 2.85 -9.20 -7.41
N ALA A 284 3.60 -8.54 -6.53
CA ALA A 284 5.06 -8.51 -6.56
C ALA A 284 5.68 -9.09 -5.27
N ILE A 285 4.92 -9.10 -4.18
CA ILE A 285 5.38 -9.58 -2.86
C ILE A 285 5.81 -11.04 -2.93
N GLU A 286 5.01 -11.92 -3.49
CA GLU A 286 5.25 -13.37 -3.47
C GLU A 286 6.50 -13.78 -4.24
N ILE A 287 6.72 -13.21 -5.43
CA ILE A 287 7.95 -13.47 -6.18
C ILE A 287 9.18 -12.87 -5.48
N SER A 288 9.04 -11.72 -4.82
CA SER A 288 10.12 -11.12 -4.03
C SER A 288 10.50 -12.03 -2.85
N ARG A 289 9.53 -12.58 -2.15
CA ARG A 289 9.74 -13.59 -1.10
C ARG A 289 10.47 -14.82 -1.64
N ALA A 290 10.06 -15.31 -2.80
CA ALA A 290 10.73 -16.44 -3.44
C ALA A 290 12.21 -16.17 -3.77
N PHE A 291 12.60 -14.92 -4.09
CA PHE A 291 14.01 -14.57 -4.30
C PHE A 291 14.79 -14.33 -3.01
N GLU A 292 14.17 -13.74 -1.97
CA GLU A 292 14.91 -13.18 -0.83
C GLU A 292 14.76 -13.95 0.50
N GLU A 293 13.68 -14.72 0.71
CA GLU A 293 13.48 -15.44 1.98
C GLU A 293 14.42 -16.66 2.08
N PRO A 294 15.26 -16.75 3.13
CA PRO A 294 16.13 -17.92 3.32
C PRO A 294 15.32 -19.20 3.56
N ASP A 295 14.31 -19.12 4.42
CA ASP A 295 13.49 -20.25 4.89
C ASP A 295 12.18 -20.39 4.11
N PHE A 296 12.19 -20.04 2.82
CA PHE A 296 11.03 -20.12 1.95
C PHE A 296 10.55 -21.56 1.74
N ASP A 297 9.28 -21.83 2.02
CA ASP A 297 8.70 -23.17 2.07
C ASP A 297 7.50 -23.41 1.12
N LYS A 298 7.08 -22.39 0.35
CA LYS A 298 5.85 -22.47 -0.46
C LYS A 298 5.97 -23.37 -1.68
N PHE A 299 7.18 -23.47 -2.25
CA PHE A 299 7.50 -24.41 -3.33
C PHE A 299 9.03 -24.65 -3.43
N PRO A 300 9.49 -25.77 -4.01
CA PRO A 300 10.92 -26.02 -4.25
C PRO A 300 11.53 -25.04 -5.24
N ARG A 301 12.49 -24.24 -4.81
CA ARG A 301 13.27 -23.32 -5.65
C ARG A 301 14.46 -24.05 -6.31
N ILE A 302 14.22 -24.74 -7.41
CA ILE A 302 15.24 -25.52 -8.12
C ILE A 302 15.32 -25.03 -9.58
N PRO A 303 16.51 -24.45 -10.04
CA PRO A 303 17.64 -24.05 -9.21
C PRO A 303 17.32 -22.88 -8.28
N TYR A 304 18.15 -22.67 -7.26
CA TYR A 304 18.12 -21.46 -6.45
C TYR A 304 19.46 -20.73 -6.63
N PRO A 305 19.55 -19.85 -7.63
CA PRO A 305 20.80 -19.18 -7.98
C PRO A 305 21.18 -18.13 -6.94
N ASN A 306 22.47 -17.96 -6.70
CA ASN A 306 23.02 -16.83 -5.98
C ASN A 306 22.96 -15.58 -6.86
N ALA A 307 21.80 -14.96 -6.95
CA ALA A 307 21.53 -13.77 -7.75
C ALA A 307 21.21 -12.56 -6.84
N ALA A 308 21.59 -11.36 -7.26
CA ALA A 308 21.16 -10.15 -6.60
C ALA A 308 19.73 -9.81 -7.06
N TYR A 309 18.82 -9.54 -6.12
CA TYR A 309 17.43 -9.19 -6.41
C TYR A 309 17.09 -7.78 -5.96
N ALA A 310 16.22 -7.11 -6.72
CA ALA A 310 15.54 -5.88 -6.28
C ALA A 310 14.15 -5.76 -6.93
N GLY A 311 13.20 -5.24 -6.19
CA GLY A 311 11.93 -4.75 -6.74
C GLY A 311 12.05 -3.32 -7.27
N MET A 312 11.02 -2.85 -7.97
CA MET A 312 10.97 -1.45 -8.38
C MET A 312 10.84 -0.53 -7.16
N MET A 313 10.03 -0.92 -6.20
CA MET A 313 9.78 -0.22 -4.93
C MET A 313 9.80 -1.22 -3.78
N GLU A 314 9.79 -0.75 -2.55
CA GLU A 314 9.44 -1.57 -1.39
C GLU A 314 7.93 -1.83 -1.45
N TYR A 315 7.54 -3.10 -1.56
CA TYR A 315 6.14 -3.51 -1.78
C TYR A 315 5.36 -3.71 -0.50
N ASP A 316 6.07 -4.06 0.56
CA ASP A 316 5.55 -4.23 1.90
C ASP A 316 6.58 -3.66 2.88
N THR A 317 6.27 -2.51 3.46
CA THR A 317 7.17 -1.80 4.36
C THR A 317 7.13 -2.36 5.78
N GLU A 318 6.07 -3.10 6.15
CA GLU A 318 5.99 -3.79 7.44
C GLU A 318 6.89 -5.03 7.45
N ALA A 319 6.83 -5.82 6.38
CA ALA A 319 7.66 -7.00 6.20
C ALA A 319 9.03 -6.73 5.56
N HIS A 320 9.28 -5.49 5.12
CA HIS A 320 10.48 -5.07 4.37
C HIS A 320 10.72 -5.95 3.13
N ILE A 321 9.71 -6.03 2.26
CA ILE A 321 9.73 -6.83 1.04
C ILE A 321 9.58 -5.92 -0.20
N PRO A 322 10.53 -5.98 -1.15
CA PRO A 322 11.83 -6.63 -1.03
C PRO A 322 12.80 -5.83 -0.15
N LYS A 323 13.86 -6.45 0.32
CA LYS A 323 14.94 -5.78 1.07
C LYS A 323 15.71 -4.76 0.24
N ASN A 324 15.69 -4.93 -1.08
CA ASN A 324 16.35 -4.03 -2.01
C ASN A 324 15.37 -3.61 -3.11
N TYR A 325 15.34 -2.30 -3.36
CA TYR A 325 14.45 -1.71 -4.35
C TYR A 325 15.14 -0.55 -5.07
N LEU A 326 14.60 -0.14 -6.21
CA LEU A 326 15.23 0.86 -7.09
C LEU A 326 14.81 2.28 -6.76
N VAL A 327 13.55 2.49 -6.35
CA VAL A 327 12.98 3.81 -6.09
C VAL A 327 12.66 3.92 -4.61
N GLU A 328 13.32 4.85 -3.94
CA GLU A 328 13.12 5.12 -2.51
C GLU A 328 11.76 5.78 -2.28
N PRO A 329 11.06 5.48 -1.16
CA PRO A 329 9.89 6.25 -0.76
C PRO A 329 10.25 7.74 -0.60
N PRO A 330 9.36 8.68 -0.99
CA PRO A 330 9.65 10.10 -0.86
C PRO A 330 9.73 10.51 0.61
N VAL A 331 10.71 11.33 0.98
CA VAL A 331 10.70 12.02 2.28
C VAL A 331 9.73 13.19 2.19
N ILE A 332 8.64 13.11 2.94
CA ILE A 332 7.55 14.08 2.95
C ILE A 332 7.78 15.10 4.07
N GLY A 333 8.19 16.30 3.74
CA GLY A 333 8.34 17.40 4.71
C GLY A 333 7.06 18.22 4.90
N ASN A 334 7.10 19.14 5.85
CA ASN A 334 5.98 20.01 6.23
C ASN A 334 4.74 19.20 6.66
N THR A 335 4.97 18.22 7.52
CA THR A 335 3.92 17.40 8.11
C THR A 335 3.24 18.11 9.29
N MET A 336 2.09 17.59 9.70
CA MET A 336 1.35 18.10 10.87
C MET A 336 2.25 18.10 12.12
N GLY A 337 3.00 17.02 12.36
CA GLY A 337 3.94 16.93 13.49
C GLY A 337 4.96 18.06 13.50
N GLU A 338 5.58 18.36 12.33
CA GLU A 338 6.55 19.45 12.21
C GLU A 338 5.95 20.84 12.53
N PHE A 339 4.77 21.13 11.99
CA PHE A 339 4.11 22.42 12.27
C PHE A 339 3.63 22.54 13.72
N LEU A 340 3.15 21.45 14.32
CA LEU A 340 2.77 21.45 15.73
C LEU A 340 3.99 21.65 16.64
N CYS A 341 5.14 21.05 16.32
CA CYS A 341 6.40 21.34 17.03
C CYS A 341 6.80 22.81 16.88
N LYS A 342 6.73 23.38 15.67
CA LYS A 342 7.00 24.81 15.44
C LYS A 342 6.06 25.74 16.22
N ALA A 343 4.82 25.29 16.47
CA ALA A 343 3.84 26.01 17.29
C ALA A 343 4.00 25.76 18.81
N GLY A 344 5.01 24.99 19.24
CA GLY A 344 5.26 24.65 20.64
C GLY A 344 4.22 23.69 21.24
N MET A 345 3.46 22.96 20.41
CA MET A 345 2.43 22.03 20.84
C MET A 345 3.02 20.69 21.28
N ARG A 346 2.62 20.23 22.47
CA ARG A 346 3.03 18.93 22.98
C ARG A 346 2.17 17.81 22.41
N GLN A 347 2.82 16.79 21.84
CA GLN A 347 2.18 15.70 21.13
C GLN A 347 2.54 14.36 21.76
N MET A 348 1.58 13.44 21.77
CA MET A 348 1.81 12.02 22.06
C MET A 348 1.35 11.20 20.88
N ALA A 349 2.16 10.19 20.48
CA ALA A 349 1.79 9.16 19.53
C ALA A 349 1.85 7.80 20.20
N ILE A 350 0.82 6.99 20.05
CA ILE A 350 0.76 5.67 20.68
C ILE A 350 0.04 4.65 19.80
N SER A 351 0.62 3.48 19.68
CA SER A 351 -0.01 2.27 19.13
C SER A 351 0.70 1.03 19.63
N GLU A 352 0.17 -0.13 19.31
CA GLU A 352 0.91 -1.37 19.46
C GLU A 352 1.94 -1.55 18.34
N THR A 353 2.90 -2.49 18.51
CA THR A 353 4.03 -2.74 17.60
C THR A 353 3.62 -2.76 16.13
N GLN A 354 2.49 -3.42 15.80
CA GLN A 354 2.02 -3.58 14.42
C GLN A 354 1.72 -2.25 13.70
N LYS A 355 1.30 -1.22 14.45
CA LYS A 355 0.92 0.09 13.88
C LYS A 355 1.67 1.27 14.51
N PHE A 356 2.74 0.99 15.27
CA PHE A 356 3.59 2.05 15.85
C PHE A 356 4.25 2.92 14.79
N GLY A 357 4.78 2.30 13.73
CA GLY A 357 5.35 3.01 12.59
C GLY A 357 4.33 3.94 11.89
N HIS A 358 3.04 3.59 11.88
CA HIS A 358 1.99 4.37 11.23
C HIS A 358 1.72 5.69 11.98
N VAL A 359 1.65 5.66 13.30
CA VAL A 359 1.44 6.89 14.10
C VAL A 359 2.71 7.72 14.31
N THR A 360 3.88 7.21 13.89
CA THR A 360 5.19 7.87 14.04
C THR A 360 5.84 8.15 12.69
N TYR A 361 6.44 7.14 12.07
CA TYR A 361 7.22 7.23 10.83
C TYR A 361 6.37 7.73 9.65
N PHE A 362 5.28 7.04 9.32
CA PHE A 362 4.41 7.41 8.18
C PHE A 362 3.68 8.73 8.42
N TRP A 363 3.16 8.95 9.64
CA TRP A 363 2.56 10.23 10.03
C TRP A 363 3.50 11.41 9.83
N ASN A 364 4.78 11.22 10.09
CA ASN A 364 5.82 12.22 9.91
C ASN A 364 6.48 12.20 8.52
N GLY A 365 5.80 11.64 7.52
CA GLY A 365 6.24 11.70 6.13
C GLY A 365 7.45 10.84 5.82
N ASN A 366 7.45 9.61 6.30
CA ASN A 366 8.53 8.62 6.15
C ASN A 366 9.82 9.06 6.86
N ARG A 367 9.68 9.70 8.01
CA ARG A 367 10.79 10.17 8.83
C ARG A 367 10.82 9.47 10.18
N SER A 368 11.95 8.83 10.49
CA SER A 368 12.20 8.17 11.77
C SER A 368 12.60 9.14 12.88
N GLY A 369 12.29 8.79 14.11
CA GLY A 369 12.66 9.51 15.32
C GLY A 369 11.73 10.68 15.66
N LEU A 370 11.97 11.29 16.83
CA LEU A 370 11.24 12.45 17.29
C LEU A 370 11.64 13.69 16.46
N LEU A 371 10.66 14.52 16.14
CA LEU A 371 10.91 15.83 15.52
C LEU A 371 11.49 16.82 16.54
N ASP A 372 10.91 16.83 17.75
CA ASP A 372 11.42 17.57 18.91
C ASP A 372 11.20 16.75 20.19
N PRO A 373 12.29 16.27 20.85
CA PRO A 373 12.19 15.43 22.04
C PRO A 373 11.60 16.14 23.27
N ASN A 374 11.48 17.47 23.25
CA ASN A 374 10.83 18.22 24.33
C ASN A 374 9.31 18.34 24.14
N LEU A 375 8.84 18.15 22.90
CA LEU A 375 7.44 18.33 22.50
C LEU A 375 6.73 17.04 22.10
N GLU A 376 7.49 15.98 21.79
CA GLU A 376 6.92 14.71 21.35
C GLU A 376 7.23 13.58 22.33
N GLU A 377 6.26 12.69 22.49
CA GLU A 377 6.39 11.42 23.20
C GLU A 377 5.79 10.31 22.37
N TYR A 378 6.60 9.27 22.05
CA TYR A 378 6.17 8.11 21.31
C TYR A 378 6.13 6.90 22.22
N VAL A 379 4.99 6.22 22.28
CA VAL A 379 4.74 5.08 23.16
C VAL A 379 4.39 3.87 22.32
N GLU A 380 5.23 2.87 22.37
CA GLU A 380 4.95 1.56 21.78
C GLU A 380 4.40 0.62 22.87
N VAL A 381 3.28 -0.03 22.58
CA VAL A 381 2.73 -1.13 23.39
C VAL A 381 3.09 -2.43 22.69
N PRO A 382 3.93 -3.31 23.26
CA PRO A 382 4.36 -4.54 22.61
C PRO A 382 3.17 -5.43 22.23
N SER A 383 3.06 -5.79 20.94
CA SER A 383 2.04 -6.72 20.44
C SER A 383 2.27 -8.14 20.97
N ASP A 384 1.20 -8.91 21.10
CA ASP A 384 1.30 -10.34 21.43
C ASP A 384 1.87 -11.12 20.24
N ARG A 385 2.61 -12.19 20.53
CA ARG A 385 3.19 -13.09 19.52
C ARG A 385 2.31 -14.32 19.33
N VAL A 386 1.04 -14.09 18.94
CA VAL A 386 0.04 -15.12 18.64
C VAL A 386 -0.71 -14.70 17.38
N PRO A 387 -1.36 -15.64 16.68
CA PRO A 387 -2.24 -15.31 15.56
C PRO A 387 -3.32 -14.29 15.99
N PHE A 388 -3.62 -13.32 15.15
CA PHE A 388 -4.51 -12.21 15.52
C PHE A 388 -5.95 -12.68 15.77
N GLU A 389 -6.41 -13.71 15.08
CA GLU A 389 -7.72 -14.30 15.29
C GLU A 389 -7.88 -15.00 16.64
N GLU A 390 -6.78 -15.43 17.26
CA GLU A 390 -6.80 -16.03 18.60
C GLU A 390 -6.90 -14.98 19.73
N ARG A 391 -6.46 -13.74 19.45
CA ARG A 391 -6.54 -12.60 20.37
C ARG A 391 -7.03 -11.32 19.66
N PRO A 392 -8.28 -11.30 19.18
CA PRO A 392 -8.77 -10.19 18.36
C PRO A 392 -8.90 -8.87 19.12
N TRP A 393 -8.87 -8.87 20.45
CA TRP A 393 -8.80 -7.66 21.27
C TRP A 393 -7.42 -6.98 21.24
N MET A 394 -6.38 -7.71 20.81
CA MET A 394 -5.00 -7.22 20.66
C MET A 394 -4.55 -6.36 21.88
N LYS A 395 -4.00 -5.17 21.67
CA LYS A 395 -3.57 -4.25 22.74
C LYS A 395 -4.45 -3.01 22.89
N ALA A 396 -5.68 -3.06 22.38
CA ALA A 396 -6.56 -1.88 22.44
C ALA A 396 -6.84 -1.39 23.86
N ALA A 397 -6.99 -2.29 24.84
CA ALA A 397 -7.23 -1.94 26.22
C ALA A 397 -6.02 -1.24 26.86
N GLU A 398 -4.81 -1.78 26.66
CA GLU A 398 -3.57 -1.23 27.19
C GLU A 398 -3.23 0.13 26.55
N ILE A 399 -3.46 0.30 25.24
CA ILE A 399 -3.36 1.60 24.58
C ILE A 399 -4.33 2.59 25.22
N THR A 400 -5.57 2.18 25.43
CA THR A 400 -6.61 3.01 26.04
C THR A 400 -6.25 3.44 27.46
N ASP A 401 -5.68 2.55 28.28
CA ASP A 401 -5.21 2.88 29.63
C ASP A 401 -4.20 4.02 29.60
N ARG A 402 -3.19 3.94 28.73
CA ARG A 402 -2.17 4.98 28.56
C ARG A 402 -2.75 6.29 28.04
N VAL A 403 -3.69 6.22 27.09
CA VAL A 403 -4.33 7.42 26.54
C VAL A 403 -5.22 8.11 27.59
N VAL A 404 -5.99 7.36 28.38
CA VAL A 404 -6.80 7.92 29.48
C VAL A 404 -5.92 8.62 30.51
N GLU A 405 -4.77 8.04 30.87
CA GLU A 405 -3.77 8.67 31.75
C GLU A 405 -3.22 9.96 31.13
N ALA A 406 -2.85 9.92 29.84
CA ALA A 406 -2.32 11.07 29.11
C ALA A 406 -3.33 12.22 29.01
N ILE A 407 -4.61 11.92 28.72
CA ILE A 407 -5.70 12.90 28.72
C ILE A 407 -5.83 13.55 30.11
N GLY A 408 -5.83 12.72 31.16
CA GLY A 408 -5.97 13.18 32.54
C GLY A 408 -4.80 14.01 33.06
N SER A 409 -3.61 13.83 32.50
CA SER A 409 -2.38 14.55 32.89
C SER A 409 -2.40 16.04 32.53
N GLY A 410 -3.17 16.43 31.50
CA GLY A 410 -3.15 17.79 30.96
C GLY A 410 -1.83 18.19 30.28
N LYS A 411 -0.89 17.24 30.10
CA LYS A 411 0.45 17.50 29.55
C LYS A 411 0.40 17.81 28.05
N PHE A 412 -0.48 17.14 27.29
CA PHE A 412 -0.48 17.15 25.83
C PHE A 412 -1.53 18.11 25.25
N ASP A 413 -1.22 18.70 24.11
CA ASP A 413 -2.15 19.44 23.27
C ASP A 413 -2.86 18.51 22.29
N MET A 414 -2.13 17.53 21.76
CA MET A 414 -2.64 16.50 20.84
C MET A 414 -2.15 15.12 21.25
N ILE A 415 -3.07 14.16 21.27
CA ILE A 415 -2.79 12.73 21.47
C ILE A 415 -3.30 12.00 20.24
N ARG A 416 -2.43 11.34 19.49
CA ARG A 416 -2.81 10.50 18.34
C ARG A 416 -2.58 9.03 18.65
N LEU A 417 -3.56 8.20 18.33
CA LEU A 417 -3.49 6.76 18.54
C LEU A 417 -4.04 5.99 17.36
N ASN A 418 -3.60 4.73 17.23
CA ASN A 418 -4.13 3.78 16.27
C ASN A 418 -4.49 2.48 16.99
N TYR A 419 -5.71 1.99 16.74
CA TYR A 419 -6.17 0.66 17.11
C TYR A 419 -6.04 -0.27 15.91
N ALA A 420 -5.07 -1.16 15.94
CA ALA A 420 -4.72 -2.06 14.84
C ALA A 420 -5.78 -3.15 14.55
N ASN A 421 -6.74 -3.30 15.43
CA ASN A 421 -7.64 -4.46 15.52
C ASN A 421 -8.42 -4.75 14.23
N GLY A 422 -9.07 -3.73 13.64
CA GLY A 422 -9.94 -3.93 12.47
C GLY A 422 -9.17 -4.42 11.25
N ASP A 423 -7.96 -3.91 11.05
CA ASP A 423 -7.10 -4.26 9.93
C ASP A 423 -6.39 -5.60 10.15
N MET A 424 -5.61 -5.73 11.22
CA MET A 424 -4.79 -6.92 11.45
C MET A 424 -5.64 -8.19 11.62
N VAL A 425 -6.77 -8.10 12.33
CA VAL A 425 -7.70 -9.22 12.45
C VAL A 425 -8.51 -9.42 11.16
N GLY A 426 -8.84 -8.33 10.44
CA GLY A 426 -9.49 -8.39 9.14
C GLY A 426 -8.70 -9.21 8.12
N HIS A 427 -7.38 -9.05 8.08
CA HIS A 427 -6.47 -9.80 7.21
C HIS A 427 -6.48 -11.31 7.45
N THR A 428 -6.93 -11.79 8.62
CA THR A 428 -7.05 -13.23 8.89
C THR A 428 -8.21 -13.90 8.12
N GLY A 429 -9.18 -13.10 7.64
CA GLY A 429 -10.39 -13.62 7.00
C GLY A 429 -11.39 -14.28 7.96
N VAL A 430 -11.10 -14.28 9.27
CA VAL A 430 -11.95 -14.89 10.30
C VAL A 430 -13.01 -13.89 10.76
N PHE A 431 -14.20 -13.96 10.18
CA PHE A 431 -15.29 -13.01 10.41
C PHE A 431 -15.63 -12.79 11.89
N GLN A 432 -15.73 -13.87 12.69
CA GLN A 432 -16.08 -13.75 14.10
C GLN A 432 -14.99 -13.04 14.90
N ALA A 433 -13.72 -13.29 14.57
CA ALA A 433 -12.60 -12.59 15.18
C ALA A 433 -12.60 -11.09 14.82
N ALA A 434 -12.83 -10.76 13.54
CA ALA A 434 -12.94 -9.38 13.11
C ALA A 434 -14.10 -8.64 13.80
N ARG A 435 -15.23 -9.31 14.03
CA ARG A 435 -16.35 -8.74 14.81
C ARG A 435 -15.94 -8.44 16.26
N ILE A 436 -15.26 -9.37 16.95
CA ILE A 436 -14.77 -9.15 18.32
C ILE A 436 -13.74 -8.00 18.33
N ALA A 437 -12.88 -7.91 17.31
CA ALA A 437 -11.92 -6.83 17.16
C ALA A 437 -12.61 -5.45 17.12
N VAL A 438 -13.65 -5.32 16.30
CA VAL A 438 -14.47 -4.09 16.19
C VAL A 438 -15.20 -3.77 17.50
N GLU A 439 -15.82 -4.76 18.13
CA GLU A 439 -16.50 -4.61 19.44
C GLU A 439 -15.53 -4.15 20.54
N THR A 440 -14.28 -4.64 20.50
CA THR A 440 -13.22 -4.24 21.44
C THR A 440 -12.84 -2.76 21.24
N VAL A 441 -12.68 -2.32 19.99
CA VAL A 441 -12.41 -0.91 19.67
C VAL A 441 -13.56 -0.03 20.16
N ASP A 442 -14.81 -0.45 19.98
CA ASP A 442 -15.98 0.29 20.49
C ASP A 442 -15.96 0.46 22.02
N LEU A 443 -15.66 -0.60 22.77
CA LEU A 443 -15.50 -0.49 24.23
C LEU A 443 -14.42 0.52 24.62
N CYS A 444 -13.31 0.54 23.89
CA CYS A 444 -12.23 1.49 24.08
C CYS A 444 -12.66 2.92 23.75
N LEU A 445 -13.42 3.14 22.67
CA LEU A 445 -14.01 4.45 22.35
C LEU A 445 -14.86 4.98 23.50
N GLY A 446 -15.71 4.15 24.11
CA GLY A 446 -16.54 4.55 25.26
C GLY A 446 -15.71 5.02 26.45
N ARG A 447 -14.54 4.43 26.69
CA ARG A 447 -13.59 4.87 27.73
C ARG A 447 -12.95 6.21 27.39
N LEU A 448 -12.51 6.38 26.12
CA LEU A 448 -11.94 7.63 25.63
C LEU A 448 -12.95 8.78 25.66
N MET A 449 -14.22 8.53 25.30
CA MET A 449 -15.30 9.51 25.37
C MET A 449 -15.45 10.05 26.81
N LYS A 450 -15.49 9.17 27.82
CA LYS A 450 -15.57 9.56 29.23
C LYS A 450 -14.36 10.38 29.69
N ALA A 451 -13.16 9.96 29.29
CA ALA A 451 -11.93 10.68 29.63
C ALA A 451 -11.89 12.08 28.98
N THR A 452 -12.24 12.17 27.69
CA THR A 452 -12.33 13.42 26.94
C THR A 452 -13.34 14.38 27.58
N GLN A 453 -14.52 13.89 27.93
CA GLN A 453 -15.56 14.68 28.61
C GLN A 453 -15.06 15.23 29.94
N LYS A 454 -14.43 14.38 30.76
CA LYS A 454 -13.90 14.78 32.07
C LYS A 454 -12.79 15.84 31.96
N ALA A 455 -11.95 15.77 30.95
CA ALA A 455 -10.88 16.72 30.71
C ALA A 455 -11.35 18.02 30.03
N GLY A 456 -12.57 18.06 29.50
CA GLY A 456 -13.06 19.17 28.66
C GLY A 456 -12.30 19.25 27.35
N GLY A 457 -11.88 18.11 26.81
CA GLY A 457 -11.20 17.97 25.56
C GLY A 457 -12.15 17.78 24.38
N ILE A 458 -11.58 17.47 23.22
CA ILE A 458 -12.29 17.12 22.00
C ILE A 458 -11.69 15.82 21.43
N MET A 459 -12.51 14.99 20.82
CA MET A 459 -12.04 13.75 20.19
C MET A 459 -12.45 13.70 18.73
N VAL A 460 -11.51 13.35 17.87
CA VAL A 460 -11.74 13.01 16.46
C VAL A 460 -11.58 11.52 16.31
N VAL A 461 -12.53 10.86 15.65
CA VAL A 461 -12.48 9.43 15.34
C VAL A 461 -12.55 9.26 13.84
N THR A 462 -11.61 8.50 13.28
CA THR A 462 -11.54 8.18 11.85
C THR A 462 -10.97 6.78 11.65
N ALA A 463 -10.81 6.37 10.39
CA ALA A 463 -9.98 5.25 9.96
C ALA A 463 -9.09 5.71 8.81
N ASP A 464 -8.09 4.95 8.49
CA ASP A 464 -7.13 5.22 7.42
C ASP A 464 -7.46 4.51 6.10
N HIS A 465 -8.19 3.39 6.18
CA HIS A 465 -8.79 2.64 5.08
C HIS A 465 -9.86 1.68 5.63
N GLY A 466 -10.52 0.93 4.74
CA GLY A 466 -11.46 -0.14 5.11
C GLY A 466 -10.84 -1.52 4.98
N ASN A 467 -11.34 -2.46 5.80
CA ASN A 467 -11.03 -3.90 5.79
C ASN A 467 -12.21 -4.68 6.41
N ALA A 468 -12.46 -4.51 7.73
CA ALA A 468 -13.41 -5.29 8.52
C ALA A 468 -14.89 -5.16 8.10
N GLU A 469 -15.26 -4.11 7.37
CA GLU A 469 -16.63 -3.93 6.86
C GLU A 469 -16.94 -4.78 5.62
N GLU A 470 -15.94 -5.52 5.07
CA GLU A 470 -16.13 -6.38 3.90
C GLU A 470 -15.26 -7.64 3.98
N MET A 471 -15.63 -8.56 4.88
CA MET A 471 -14.90 -9.80 5.19
C MET A 471 -15.19 -10.95 4.23
N TYR A 472 -16.12 -10.79 3.26
CA TYR A 472 -16.45 -11.82 2.28
C TYR A 472 -16.26 -11.32 0.86
N GLU A 473 -15.77 -12.19 -0.04
CA GLU A 473 -15.87 -11.93 -1.46
C GLU A 473 -17.33 -11.87 -1.90
N LEU A 474 -17.73 -10.77 -2.53
CA LEU A 474 -19.10 -10.59 -2.98
C LEU A 474 -19.20 -10.74 -4.50
N ASP A 475 -20.31 -11.30 -4.94
CA ASP A 475 -20.69 -11.24 -6.34
C ASP A 475 -21.09 -9.79 -6.71
N LYS A 476 -20.43 -9.22 -7.71
CA LYS A 476 -20.59 -7.80 -8.10
C LYS A 476 -22.01 -7.45 -8.59
N LYS A 477 -22.79 -8.45 -9.06
CA LYS A 477 -24.14 -8.21 -9.59
C LYS A 477 -25.21 -8.30 -8.52
N THR A 478 -25.05 -9.25 -7.59
CA THR A 478 -26.06 -9.56 -6.57
C THR A 478 -25.74 -8.98 -5.20
N GLY A 479 -24.49 -8.59 -4.94
CA GLY A 479 -24.01 -8.14 -3.63
C GLY A 479 -23.98 -9.25 -2.56
N LYS A 480 -24.19 -10.50 -2.94
CA LYS A 480 -24.20 -11.65 -2.03
C LYS A 480 -22.81 -12.29 -1.93
N PRO A 481 -22.49 -12.95 -0.81
CA PRO A 481 -21.25 -13.67 -0.66
C PRO A 481 -21.07 -14.74 -1.74
N LYS A 482 -19.83 -14.88 -2.23
CA LYS A 482 -19.43 -16.07 -2.97
C LYS A 482 -19.16 -17.20 -1.98
N TYR A 483 -19.37 -18.43 -2.41
CA TYR A 483 -19.16 -19.61 -1.58
C TYR A 483 -18.04 -20.47 -2.16
N ASN A 484 -17.29 -21.13 -1.27
CA ASN A 484 -16.30 -22.13 -1.64
C ASN A 484 -16.98 -23.50 -1.87
N GLU A 485 -16.20 -24.52 -2.22
CA GLU A 485 -16.71 -25.89 -2.48
C GLU A 485 -17.37 -26.53 -1.27
N GLU A 486 -17.02 -26.08 -0.05
CA GLU A 486 -17.62 -26.55 1.21
C GLU A 486 -18.92 -25.81 1.57
N GLY A 487 -19.38 -24.89 0.73
CA GLY A 487 -20.57 -24.08 0.99
C GLY A 487 -20.39 -23.00 2.05
N LYS A 488 -19.15 -22.61 2.38
CA LYS A 488 -18.83 -21.50 3.28
C LYS A 488 -18.61 -20.23 2.49
N PRO A 489 -18.98 -19.05 3.03
CA PRO A 489 -18.62 -17.77 2.40
C PRO A 489 -17.11 -17.67 2.20
N LYS A 490 -16.71 -17.24 1.02
CA LYS A 490 -15.31 -17.07 0.67
C LYS A 490 -14.76 -15.82 1.38
N ALA A 491 -13.76 -16.01 2.22
CA ALA A 491 -13.16 -14.91 2.97
C ALA A 491 -12.46 -13.91 2.03
N LYS A 492 -12.59 -12.63 2.36
CA LYS A 492 -11.80 -11.54 1.79
C LYS A 492 -10.86 -11.03 2.86
N THR A 493 -9.58 -11.05 2.57
CA THR A 493 -8.50 -10.63 3.49
C THR A 493 -7.85 -9.32 3.08
N ALA A 494 -8.25 -8.74 1.95
CA ALA A 494 -7.69 -7.52 1.41
C ALA A 494 -8.47 -6.28 1.87
N HIS A 495 -7.80 -5.14 1.86
CA HIS A 495 -8.44 -3.83 2.06
C HIS A 495 -9.60 -3.59 1.09
N THR A 496 -10.33 -2.50 1.31
CA THR A 496 -11.52 -2.18 0.53
C THR A 496 -11.41 -0.82 -0.16
N LEU A 497 -12.37 -0.55 -1.07
CA LEU A 497 -12.55 0.77 -1.67
C LEU A 497 -13.65 1.57 -0.96
N ASN A 498 -14.07 1.10 0.21
CA ASN A 498 -15.13 1.77 0.96
C ASN A 498 -14.59 3.05 1.64
N PRO A 499 -15.45 4.06 1.82
CA PRO A 499 -15.08 5.27 2.55
C PRO A 499 -14.94 4.98 4.05
N VAL A 500 -14.32 5.90 4.77
CA VAL A 500 -14.16 5.86 6.22
C VAL A 500 -14.88 7.02 6.88
N TRP A 501 -15.23 6.88 8.16
CA TRP A 501 -15.84 7.98 8.91
C TRP A 501 -14.81 9.03 9.33
N PHE A 502 -15.28 10.26 9.47
CA PHE A 502 -14.65 11.33 10.21
C PHE A 502 -15.68 11.91 11.17
N ILE A 503 -15.48 11.72 12.45
CA ILE A 503 -16.44 12.07 13.51
C ILE A 503 -15.77 13.04 14.47
N VAL A 504 -16.48 14.10 14.88
CA VAL A 504 -15.99 15.08 15.87
C VAL A 504 -16.87 15.01 17.11
N TYR A 505 -16.31 14.53 18.21
CA TYR A 505 -16.94 14.48 19.52
C TYR A 505 -16.47 15.65 20.39
N ASP A 506 -17.33 16.61 20.62
CA ASP A 506 -17.13 17.76 21.48
C ASP A 506 -18.14 17.78 22.63
N PRO A 507 -17.81 17.15 23.78
CA PRO A 507 -18.70 17.13 24.93
C PRO A 507 -18.79 18.48 25.67
N SER A 508 -17.90 19.43 25.36
CA SER A 508 -17.92 20.76 25.96
C SER A 508 -18.94 21.71 25.32
N GLY A 509 -19.34 21.42 24.08
CA GLY A 509 -20.21 22.28 23.28
C GLY A 509 -19.55 23.57 22.80
N GLU A 510 -18.22 23.71 22.93
CA GLU A 510 -17.46 24.87 22.44
C GLU A 510 -17.52 24.97 20.94
N CYS A 511 -17.60 23.83 20.23
CA CYS A 511 -17.74 23.71 18.79
C CYS A 511 -19.20 23.62 18.32
N ALA A 512 -20.18 24.06 19.09
CA ALA A 512 -21.62 23.87 18.79
C ALA A 512 -22.11 24.56 17.48
N SER A 513 -21.29 25.40 16.88
CA SER A 513 -21.56 26.05 15.59
C SER A 513 -20.80 25.40 14.42
N LEU A 514 -20.21 24.24 14.61
CA LEU A 514 -19.51 23.52 13.54
C LEU A 514 -20.49 23.04 12.48
N ARG A 515 -20.07 23.18 11.25
CA ARG A 515 -20.69 22.51 10.10
C ARG A 515 -19.61 22.05 9.14
N PHE A 516 -19.89 21.03 8.36
CA PHE A 516 -18.99 20.63 7.28
C PHE A 516 -18.99 21.65 6.16
N ASN A 517 -17.82 21.85 5.55
CA ASN A 517 -17.60 22.76 4.44
C ASN A 517 -18.31 22.24 3.19
N PRO A 518 -19.40 22.90 2.70
CA PRO A 518 -20.16 22.44 1.55
C PRO A 518 -19.41 22.60 0.22
N GLU A 519 -18.30 23.32 0.20
CA GLU A 519 -17.47 23.49 -1.00
C GLU A 519 -16.62 22.24 -1.28
N ILE A 520 -16.35 21.41 -0.26
CA ILE A 520 -15.60 20.15 -0.43
C ILE A 520 -16.59 19.09 -0.92
N LYS A 521 -16.56 18.82 -2.23
CA LYS A 521 -17.49 17.85 -2.85
C LYS A 521 -17.07 16.40 -2.61
N GLU A 522 -15.78 16.14 -2.50
CA GLU A 522 -15.20 14.82 -2.22
C GLU A 522 -14.27 14.92 -1.01
N PRO A 523 -14.80 14.80 0.21
CA PRO A 523 -13.98 14.75 1.41
C PRO A 523 -13.03 13.55 1.38
N LYS A 524 -11.77 13.77 1.80
CA LYS A 524 -10.71 12.77 1.75
C LYS A 524 -9.77 12.87 2.96
N LEU A 525 -8.93 11.87 3.18
CA LEU A 525 -8.03 11.80 4.34
C LEU A 525 -7.12 13.03 4.47
N THR A 526 -6.68 13.61 3.37
CA THR A 526 -5.80 14.77 3.37
C THR A 526 -6.44 16.05 3.96
N ASN A 527 -7.78 16.13 4.01
CA ASN A 527 -8.47 17.25 4.64
C ASN A 527 -8.37 17.23 6.18
N ILE A 528 -7.97 16.10 6.77
CA ILE A 528 -7.95 15.90 8.23
C ILE A 528 -6.92 16.84 8.90
N ALA A 529 -5.70 16.94 8.35
CA ALA A 529 -4.67 17.78 8.96
C ALA A 529 -5.12 19.22 9.16
N ALA A 530 -5.61 19.87 8.11
CA ALA A 530 -6.11 21.24 8.19
C ALA A 530 -7.27 21.38 9.20
N THR A 531 -8.12 20.36 9.30
CA THR A 531 -9.21 20.30 10.27
C THR A 531 -8.69 20.22 11.70
N CYS A 532 -7.67 19.39 11.93
CA CYS A 532 -7.02 19.29 13.25
C CYS A 532 -6.35 20.61 13.66
N PHE A 533 -5.72 21.34 12.71
CA PHE A 533 -5.19 22.68 12.98
C PHE A 533 -6.28 23.62 13.48
N GLN A 534 -7.43 23.67 12.84
CA GLN A 534 -8.56 24.48 13.31
C GLN A 534 -9.04 24.05 14.70
N LEU A 535 -9.12 22.73 14.97
CA LEU A 535 -9.50 22.21 16.30
C LEU A 535 -8.43 22.48 17.37
N LEU A 536 -7.21 22.77 16.96
CA LEU A 536 -6.11 23.21 17.84
C LEU A 536 -5.99 24.74 17.94
N ASP A 537 -6.93 25.49 17.36
CA ASP A 537 -6.93 26.96 17.28
C ASP A 537 -5.69 27.52 16.57
N LEU A 538 -5.23 26.81 15.56
CA LEU A 538 -4.11 27.17 14.69
C LEU A 538 -4.59 27.42 13.27
N GLU A 539 -3.88 28.27 12.54
CA GLU A 539 -4.12 28.48 11.12
C GLU A 539 -3.54 27.31 10.32
N PRO A 540 -4.36 26.62 9.50
CA PRO A 540 -3.85 25.57 8.64
C PRO A 540 -2.82 26.12 7.64
N PRO A 541 -1.70 25.40 7.38
CA PRO A 541 -0.77 25.79 6.32
C PRO A 541 -1.44 25.84 4.95
N GLU A 542 -1.11 26.87 4.14
CA GLU A 542 -1.68 27.07 2.79
C GLU A 542 -1.46 25.89 1.84
N LEU A 543 -0.41 25.10 2.08
CA LEU A 543 -0.08 23.93 1.27
C LEU A 543 -0.97 22.71 1.56
N TYR A 544 -1.81 22.75 2.61
CA TYR A 544 -2.70 21.65 2.96
C TYR A 544 -4.01 21.73 2.18
N ASP A 545 -4.62 20.58 1.96
CA ASP A 545 -6.00 20.52 1.48
C ASP A 545 -6.94 21.24 2.46
N PRO A 546 -8.03 21.87 1.99
CA PRO A 546 -8.87 22.69 2.84
C PRO A 546 -9.51 21.90 3.99
N PRO A 547 -9.74 22.54 5.15
CA PRO A 547 -10.33 21.89 6.31
C PRO A 547 -11.79 21.49 6.06
N LEU A 548 -12.20 20.36 6.67
CA LEU A 548 -13.57 19.82 6.57
C LEU A 548 -14.59 20.70 7.28
N LEU A 549 -14.18 21.49 8.28
CA LEU A 549 -15.07 22.25 9.13
C LEU A 549 -15.00 23.75 8.82
N MET A 550 -16.11 24.42 9.03
CA MET A 550 -16.18 25.88 8.98
C MET A 550 -16.97 26.40 10.19
N ALA A 551 -16.55 27.57 10.69
CA ALA A 551 -17.34 28.33 11.63
C ALA A 551 -18.61 28.86 10.96
N ASN A 552 -19.71 28.88 11.68
CA ASN A 552 -20.91 29.61 11.23
C ASN A 552 -20.57 31.09 11.12
N GLY A 553 -20.90 31.67 9.96
CA GLY A 553 -20.68 33.09 9.69
C GLY A 553 -21.52 34.01 10.56
#